data_bb599a8caefa0f1f39a82d14ddff42f1
#
_entry.id   bb599a8caefa0f1f39a82d14ddff42f1
#
_cell.length_a   1.000
_cell.length_b   1.000
_cell.length_c   1.000
_cell.angle_alpha   90.00
_cell.angle_beta   90.00
_cell.angle_gamma   90.00
#
_symmetry.space_group_name_H-M   'P 1'
#
loop_
_entity.id
_entity.type
_entity.pdbx_description
1 polymer ?
#
loop_
_entity_poly.entity_id
_entity_poly.type
_entity_poly.pdbx_seq_one_letter_code
_entity_poly.pdbx_strand_id
1 'polypeptide(L)'
;MEIITGYTGKPHVTAEQDRDVNEGIFDTGSFVLKTGSQLAAELVSNNEIKVRDGVLVIQGCTAAIKKNTYDPVTIANGSQGMKRIDLIVARYNKNEETKIEEVTLKVIQGTPNASTAAVPTYKTGDIQSGDLVADMPLYKVTLDGLNVTSVDKMFTVIPTLPELSSNLVKTAVYMNNGAYNIAPSNSEFQGTDFSKKILDNIGLVHNYDATNYKHTFTVPQDGIYLIHAYMNFQQGVAKQLSLYAKLERNNVEQSRQSKLIGPYNGADFMFLNEINAGDKIRFTVLQNSGSVIQVSGGCRLNIIRMGK
;
A
#
# COMPACT_ATOMS: atom_id res chain seq x y z
N MET A 1 37.70 -3.02 -3.26
CA MET A 1 36.46 -2.29 -2.87
C MET A 1 36.76 -0.81 -3.09
N GLU A 2 35.85 -0.12 -3.79
CA GLU A 2 35.96 1.29 -4.12
C GLU A 2 34.94 2.09 -3.30
N ILE A 3 35.33 3.29 -2.85
CA ILE A 3 34.41 4.16 -2.10
C ILE A 3 33.65 5.07 -3.08
N ILE A 4 32.31 5.04 -3.04
CA ILE A 4 31.46 5.84 -3.92
C ILE A 4 31.14 7.21 -3.32
N THR A 5 30.76 7.26 -2.04
CA THR A 5 30.24 8.48 -1.39
C THR A 5 31.28 9.23 -0.52
N GLY A 6 32.52 8.75 -0.47
CA GLY A 6 33.62 9.40 0.29
C GLY A 6 34.42 10.40 -0.55
N TYR A 7 35.12 11.32 0.12
CA TYR A 7 36.03 12.24 -0.56
C TYR A 7 37.39 11.57 -0.81
N THR A 8 37.79 11.42 -2.07
CA THR A 8 39.05 10.79 -2.49
C THR A 8 40.10 11.81 -2.99
N GLY A 9 39.89 13.10 -2.75
CA GLY A 9 40.78 14.17 -3.20
C GLY A 9 40.51 14.70 -4.62
N LYS A 10 39.63 14.02 -5.39
CA LYS A 10 39.21 14.40 -6.74
C LYS A 10 37.80 13.86 -7.02
N PRO A 11 37.07 14.43 -8.02
CA PRO A 11 35.80 13.82 -8.49
C PRO A 11 36.06 12.38 -8.95
N HIS A 12 35.21 11.43 -8.48
CA HIS A 12 35.42 10.00 -8.75
C HIS A 12 34.12 9.21 -8.91
N VAL A 13 32.96 9.79 -8.61
CA VAL A 13 31.65 9.13 -8.81
C VAL A 13 31.33 9.14 -10.30
N THR A 14 31.04 7.98 -10.84
CA THR A 14 30.58 7.81 -12.22
C THR A 14 29.06 7.71 -12.32
N ALA A 15 28.51 7.96 -13.50
CA ALA A 15 27.08 7.80 -13.74
C ALA A 15 26.62 6.35 -13.53
N GLU A 16 27.46 5.38 -13.87
CA GLU A 16 27.19 3.95 -13.64
C GLU A 16 27.08 3.64 -12.14
N GLN A 17 28.03 4.11 -11.32
CA GLN A 17 28.00 3.89 -9.88
C GLN A 17 26.76 4.53 -9.23
N ASP A 18 26.33 5.71 -9.69
CA ASP A 18 25.11 6.36 -9.19
C ASP A 18 23.85 5.56 -9.58
N ARG A 19 23.80 5.05 -10.81
CA ARG A 19 22.71 4.15 -11.26
C ARG A 19 22.65 2.87 -10.45
N ASP A 20 23.79 2.22 -10.17
CA ASP A 20 23.84 1.00 -9.34
C ASP A 20 23.26 1.24 -7.94
N VAL A 21 23.58 2.39 -7.33
CA VAL A 21 23.00 2.78 -6.04
C VAL A 21 21.50 2.96 -6.13
N ASN A 22 21.01 3.65 -7.16
CA ASN A 22 19.59 3.88 -7.38
C ASN A 22 18.82 2.57 -7.63
N GLU A 23 19.39 1.64 -8.40
CA GLU A 23 18.79 0.31 -8.61
C GLU A 23 18.73 -0.49 -7.31
N GLY A 24 19.77 -0.43 -6.49
CA GLY A 24 19.76 -1.06 -5.17
C GLY A 24 18.71 -0.51 -4.21
N ILE A 25 18.24 0.75 -4.43
CA ILE A 25 17.19 1.39 -3.61
C ILE A 25 15.80 1.19 -4.20
N PHE A 26 15.65 1.31 -5.54
CA PHE A 26 14.36 1.43 -6.20
C PHE A 26 13.98 0.22 -7.06
N ASP A 27 14.92 -0.66 -7.43
CA ASP A 27 14.77 -1.71 -8.43
C ASP A 27 15.25 -1.29 -9.83
N THR A 28 15.48 -2.28 -10.70
CA THR A 28 15.99 -2.13 -12.09
C THR A 28 14.96 -1.57 -13.08
N GLY A 29 13.73 -1.31 -12.63
CA GLY A 29 12.63 -0.83 -13.46
C GLY A 29 12.69 0.66 -13.81
N SER A 30 11.59 1.12 -14.41
CA SER A 30 11.38 2.55 -14.74
C SER A 30 10.09 3.04 -14.09
N PHE A 31 10.16 4.15 -13.34
CA PHE A 31 9.05 4.67 -12.54
C PHE A 31 9.20 6.16 -12.24
N VAL A 32 8.14 6.74 -11.72
CA VAL A 32 8.12 8.14 -11.25
C VAL A 32 8.16 8.16 -9.74
N LEU A 33 8.98 9.04 -9.18
CA LEU A 33 9.04 9.26 -7.74
C LEU A 33 7.88 10.15 -7.29
N LYS A 34 7.46 9.97 -6.06
CA LYS A 34 6.37 10.78 -5.46
C LYS A 34 6.88 12.17 -5.03
N THR A 35 7.27 12.97 -6.01
CA THR A 35 7.80 14.33 -5.84
C THR A 35 7.14 15.29 -6.82
N GLY A 36 7.00 16.55 -6.44
CA GLY A 36 6.36 17.58 -7.27
C GLY A 36 4.96 17.19 -7.71
N SER A 37 4.62 17.49 -8.95
CA SER A 37 3.35 17.10 -9.59
C SER A 37 3.40 15.68 -10.19
N GLN A 38 4.46 14.89 -9.92
CA GLN A 38 4.62 13.51 -10.38
C GLN A 38 4.50 13.38 -11.91
N LEU A 39 5.04 14.33 -12.65
CA LEU A 39 4.99 14.45 -14.11
C LEU A 39 3.55 14.48 -14.67
N ALA A 40 2.59 15.04 -13.94
CA ALA A 40 1.19 15.11 -14.37
C ALA A 40 1.06 15.80 -15.73
N ALA A 41 0.27 15.20 -16.64
CA ALA A 41 -0.05 15.78 -17.95
C ALA A 41 -1.25 16.73 -17.85
N GLU A 42 -1.14 17.86 -18.52
CA GLU A 42 -2.19 18.86 -18.67
C GLU A 42 -2.42 19.13 -20.17
N LEU A 43 -3.58 18.74 -20.67
CA LEU A 43 -3.98 19.00 -22.05
C LEU A 43 -4.34 20.48 -22.19
N VAL A 44 -3.52 21.24 -22.93
CA VAL A 44 -3.72 22.67 -23.16
C VAL A 44 -4.54 22.89 -24.41
N SER A 45 -4.25 22.11 -25.45
CA SER A 45 -4.96 22.15 -26.73
C SER A 45 -4.81 20.78 -27.44
N ASN A 46 -5.45 20.64 -28.60
CA ASN A 46 -5.27 19.41 -29.41
C ASN A 46 -3.82 19.22 -29.94
N ASN A 47 -2.97 20.22 -29.75
CA ASN A 47 -1.58 20.20 -30.23
C ASN A 47 -0.55 20.37 -29.13
N GLU A 48 -0.95 20.62 -27.90
CA GLU A 48 -0.03 20.90 -26.78
C GLU A 48 -0.48 20.20 -25.50
N ILE A 49 0.44 19.44 -24.94
CA ILE A 49 0.34 18.84 -23.61
C ILE A 49 1.51 19.38 -22.78
N LYS A 50 1.24 19.87 -21.57
CA LYS A 50 2.27 20.21 -20.58
C LYS A 50 2.50 19.03 -19.68
N VAL A 51 3.74 18.59 -19.54
CA VAL A 51 4.16 17.63 -18.51
C VAL A 51 4.73 18.42 -17.35
N ARG A 52 4.09 18.34 -16.17
CA ARG A 52 4.43 19.09 -14.97
C ARG A 52 5.71 18.56 -14.31
N ASP A 53 6.19 19.31 -13.34
CA ASP A 53 7.37 18.95 -12.55
C ASP A 53 7.26 17.57 -11.88
N GLY A 54 8.40 16.96 -11.72
CA GLY A 54 8.55 15.65 -11.07
C GLY A 54 9.90 15.02 -11.36
N VAL A 55 10.14 13.87 -10.75
CA VAL A 55 11.38 13.10 -10.94
C VAL A 55 11.01 11.70 -11.42
N LEU A 56 11.70 11.21 -12.43
CA LEU A 56 11.60 9.85 -12.92
C LEU A 56 12.94 9.10 -12.74
N VAL A 57 12.84 7.80 -12.76
CA VAL A 57 13.98 6.88 -12.79
C VAL A 57 13.79 5.96 -14.00
N ILE A 58 14.79 5.85 -14.84
CA ILE A 58 14.85 4.89 -15.95
C ILE A 58 16.06 4.00 -15.71
N GLN A 59 15.84 2.77 -15.24
CA GLN A 59 16.92 1.79 -14.99
C GLN A 59 18.08 2.43 -14.21
N GLY A 60 17.78 2.98 -13.05
CA GLY A 60 18.73 3.70 -12.18
C GLY A 60 19.07 5.14 -12.59
N CYS A 61 18.93 5.50 -13.87
CA CYS A 61 19.18 6.88 -14.34
C CYS A 61 18.04 7.81 -13.91
N THR A 62 18.34 8.86 -13.16
CA THR A 62 17.36 9.84 -12.69
C THR A 62 17.32 11.07 -13.58
N ALA A 63 16.10 11.55 -13.88
CA ALA A 63 15.89 12.82 -14.56
C ALA A 63 14.71 13.58 -13.96
N ALA A 64 14.66 14.90 -14.14
CA ALA A 64 13.64 15.73 -13.52
C ALA A 64 13.21 16.89 -14.42
N ILE A 65 11.93 17.20 -14.37
CA ILE A 65 11.40 18.51 -14.73
C ILE A 65 11.47 19.37 -13.47
N LYS A 66 12.07 20.55 -13.59
CA LYS A 66 12.33 21.45 -12.46
C LYS A 66 11.04 21.80 -11.71
N LYS A 67 11.12 21.79 -10.38
CA LYS A 67 10.00 22.09 -9.49
C LYS A 67 9.28 23.41 -9.86
N ASN A 68 7.95 23.36 -9.87
CA ASN A 68 7.07 24.46 -10.26
C ASN A 68 7.22 24.93 -11.73
N THR A 69 7.77 24.07 -12.60
CA THR A 69 7.83 24.31 -14.05
C THR A 69 7.08 23.18 -14.80
N TYR A 70 7.18 23.20 -16.12
CA TYR A 70 6.68 22.15 -16.99
C TYR A 70 7.50 22.12 -18.29
N ASP A 71 7.48 20.97 -18.96
CA ASP A 71 7.98 20.85 -20.33
C ASP A 71 6.80 20.75 -21.28
N PRO A 72 6.75 21.57 -22.36
CA PRO A 72 5.71 21.48 -23.37
C PRO A 72 6.02 20.33 -24.34
N VAL A 73 4.96 19.59 -24.69
CA VAL A 73 5.01 18.50 -25.68
C VAL A 73 4.05 18.81 -26.80
N THR A 74 4.57 18.92 -28.02
CA THR A 74 3.77 19.19 -29.22
C THR A 74 3.23 17.90 -29.81
N ILE A 75 1.92 17.79 -29.95
CA ILE A 75 1.22 16.69 -30.64
C ILE A 75 0.87 17.14 -32.04
N ALA A 76 1.26 16.35 -33.04
CA ALA A 76 0.90 16.62 -34.42
C ALA A 76 -0.63 16.56 -34.61
N ASN A 77 -1.17 17.41 -35.48
CA ASN A 77 -2.60 17.42 -35.77
C ASN A 77 -3.09 16.04 -36.18
N GLY A 78 -4.30 15.72 -35.74
CA GLY A 78 -5.02 14.55 -36.23
C GLY A 78 -5.51 14.75 -37.67
N SER A 79 -6.15 13.76 -38.24
CA SER A 79 -6.73 13.78 -39.59
C SER A 79 -8.20 13.46 -39.53
N GLN A 80 -9.04 14.20 -40.23
CA GLN A 80 -10.48 14.01 -40.23
C GLN A 80 -10.86 12.57 -40.63
N GLY A 81 -11.72 11.93 -39.84
CA GLY A 81 -12.17 10.57 -40.05
C GLY A 81 -11.13 9.48 -39.74
N MET A 82 -10.00 9.83 -39.15
CA MET A 82 -8.94 8.91 -38.76
C MET A 82 -8.73 8.90 -37.25
N LYS A 83 -8.40 7.75 -36.70
CA LYS A 83 -7.98 7.55 -35.33
C LYS A 83 -6.46 7.36 -35.27
N ARG A 84 -5.82 7.88 -34.25
CA ARG A 84 -4.38 7.72 -34.03
C ARG A 84 -4.09 7.64 -32.54
N ILE A 85 -3.06 6.86 -32.17
CA ILE A 85 -2.52 6.82 -30.82
C ILE A 85 -1.05 7.25 -30.91
N ASP A 86 -0.70 8.29 -30.16
CA ASP A 86 0.69 8.74 -30.00
C ASP A 86 1.17 8.35 -28.59
N LEU A 87 2.49 8.15 -28.43
CA LEU A 87 3.11 7.98 -27.12
C LEU A 87 3.97 9.19 -26.78
N ILE A 88 3.84 9.69 -25.55
CA ILE A 88 4.83 10.58 -24.95
C ILE A 88 5.74 9.69 -24.11
N VAL A 89 7.03 9.72 -24.40
CA VAL A 89 8.06 8.93 -23.70
C VAL A 89 9.13 9.85 -23.13
N ALA A 90 9.70 9.47 -22.00
CA ALA A 90 10.98 9.98 -21.57
C ALA A 90 12.05 9.10 -22.23
N ARG A 91 12.84 9.68 -23.10
CA ARG A 91 13.89 9.00 -23.85
C ARG A 91 15.24 9.26 -23.21
N TYR A 92 15.88 8.22 -22.71
CA TYR A 92 17.31 8.21 -22.47
C TYR A 92 18.05 8.06 -23.79
N ASN A 93 19.09 8.87 -23.99
CA ASN A 93 19.95 8.81 -25.15
C ASN A 93 21.40 9.07 -24.73
N LYS A 94 22.31 8.21 -25.16
CA LYS A 94 23.76 8.35 -24.96
C LYS A 94 24.44 8.52 -26.32
N ASN A 95 25.13 9.62 -26.47
CA ASN A 95 25.94 9.84 -27.67
C ASN A 95 27.15 8.89 -27.66
N GLU A 96 27.32 8.11 -28.72
CA GLU A 96 28.38 7.09 -28.78
C GLU A 96 29.79 7.67 -28.79
N GLU A 97 29.98 8.84 -29.40
CA GLU A 97 31.31 9.49 -29.55
C GLU A 97 31.65 10.32 -28.29
N THR A 98 30.74 11.18 -27.88
CA THR A 98 30.99 12.12 -26.74
C THR A 98 30.73 11.52 -25.39
N LYS A 99 30.05 10.38 -25.32
CA LYS A 99 29.57 9.72 -24.11
C LYS A 99 28.59 10.57 -23.26
N ILE A 100 28.10 11.69 -23.83
CA ILE A 100 27.13 12.55 -23.15
C ILE A 100 25.78 11.84 -23.12
N GLU A 101 25.16 11.84 -21.95
CA GLU A 101 23.86 11.25 -21.71
C GLU A 101 22.82 12.34 -21.51
N GLU A 102 21.61 12.12 -22.00
CA GLU A 102 20.47 13.02 -21.81
C GLU A 102 19.17 12.24 -21.65
N VAL A 103 18.20 12.85 -20.96
CA VAL A 103 16.81 12.37 -20.93
C VAL A 103 15.91 13.49 -21.40
N THR A 104 15.13 13.24 -22.46
CA THR A 104 14.24 14.23 -23.07
C THR A 104 12.85 13.67 -23.30
N LEU A 105 11.81 14.54 -23.26
CA LEU A 105 10.49 14.15 -23.69
C LEU A 105 10.43 14.03 -25.21
N LYS A 106 9.87 12.92 -25.68
CA LYS A 106 9.67 12.65 -27.11
C LYS A 106 8.24 12.17 -27.38
N VAL A 107 7.72 12.56 -28.54
CA VAL A 107 6.47 12.00 -29.08
C VAL A 107 6.82 10.95 -30.12
N ILE A 108 6.30 9.75 -29.91
CA ILE A 108 6.30 8.70 -30.94
C ILE A 108 4.92 8.71 -31.57
N GLN A 109 4.84 9.26 -32.76
CA GLN A 109 3.60 9.38 -33.49
C GLN A 109 3.17 8.03 -34.04
N GLY A 110 1.91 7.66 -33.80
CA GLY A 110 1.33 6.46 -34.37
C GLY A 110 0.87 6.63 -35.82
N THR A 111 0.45 5.55 -36.43
CA THR A 111 -0.09 5.53 -37.80
C THR A 111 -1.59 5.79 -37.76
N PRO A 112 -2.10 6.80 -38.49
CA PRO A 112 -3.54 7.04 -38.59
C PRO A 112 -4.27 5.85 -39.23
N ASN A 113 -5.44 5.50 -38.72
CA ASN A 113 -6.28 4.40 -39.19
C ASN A 113 -7.77 4.79 -39.11
N ALA A 114 -8.54 4.44 -40.14
CA ALA A 114 -9.97 4.82 -40.17
C ALA A 114 -10.84 4.03 -39.20
N SER A 115 -10.41 2.85 -38.74
CA SER A 115 -11.20 2.01 -37.82
C SER A 115 -10.60 1.94 -36.44
N THR A 116 -9.38 1.42 -36.29
CA THR A 116 -8.73 1.16 -35.01
C THR A 116 -7.28 1.60 -35.03
N ALA A 117 -6.88 2.50 -34.16
CA ALA A 117 -5.50 2.92 -34.01
C ALA A 117 -4.72 1.91 -33.16
N ALA A 118 -3.47 1.64 -33.55
CA ALA A 118 -2.54 0.83 -32.76
C ALA A 118 -1.59 1.73 -31.96
N VAL A 119 -1.16 1.24 -30.80
CA VAL A 119 -0.10 1.88 -30.01
C VAL A 119 1.22 1.73 -30.75
N PRO A 120 1.98 2.80 -31.01
CA PRO A 120 3.28 2.68 -31.65
C PRO A 120 4.30 1.96 -30.78
N THR A 121 5.27 1.30 -31.41
CA THR A 121 6.40 0.68 -30.70
C THR A 121 7.38 1.74 -30.20
N TYR A 122 8.06 1.45 -29.11
CA TYR A 122 9.08 2.30 -28.52
C TYR A 122 10.37 1.50 -28.24
N LYS A 123 11.47 2.17 -27.88
CA LYS A 123 12.78 1.54 -27.67
C LYS A 123 12.85 0.94 -26.26
N THR A 124 13.06 -0.36 -26.17
CA THR A 124 13.18 -1.12 -24.90
C THR A 124 14.64 -1.44 -24.57
N GLY A 125 15.54 -0.48 -24.78
CA GLY A 125 16.96 -0.68 -24.50
C GLY A 125 17.25 -0.92 -23.02
N ASP A 126 18.38 -1.58 -22.76
CA ASP A 126 18.94 -1.83 -21.44
C ASP A 126 20.16 -0.93 -21.24
N ILE A 127 19.99 0.14 -20.44
CA ILE A 127 21.04 1.14 -20.16
C ILE A 127 22.21 0.48 -19.45
N GLN A 128 21.97 -0.46 -18.58
CA GLN A 128 23.01 -1.12 -17.79
C GLN A 128 23.83 -2.10 -18.65
N SER A 129 23.22 -2.68 -19.67
CA SER A 129 23.94 -3.49 -20.69
C SER A 129 24.66 -2.64 -21.75
N GLY A 130 24.51 -1.30 -21.67
CA GLY A 130 25.22 -0.36 -22.55
C GLY A 130 24.44 0.10 -23.78
N ASP A 131 23.13 -0.15 -23.83
CA ASP A 131 22.29 0.36 -24.90
C ASP A 131 22.27 1.88 -24.91
N LEU A 132 22.36 2.46 -26.10
CA LEU A 132 22.45 3.90 -26.28
C LEU A 132 21.10 4.62 -26.17
N VAL A 133 19.99 3.90 -26.30
CA VAL A 133 18.64 4.48 -26.32
C VAL A 133 17.67 3.58 -25.55
N ALA A 134 16.96 4.15 -24.59
CA ALA A 134 15.85 3.51 -23.87
C ALA A 134 14.70 4.49 -23.71
N ASP A 135 13.46 4.03 -23.92
CA ASP A 135 12.25 4.82 -23.74
C ASP A 135 11.45 4.34 -22.52
N MET A 136 11.05 5.27 -21.67
CA MET A 136 10.05 5.07 -20.64
C MET A 136 8.73 5.68 -21.11
N PRO A 137 7.68 4.89 -21.42
CA PRO A 137 6.36 5.43 -21.76
C PRO A 137 5.75 6.18 -20.60
N LEU A 138 5.38 7.47 -20.84
CA LEU A 138 4.74 8.30 -19.85
C LEU A 138 3.23 8.40 -20.10
N TYR A 139 2.83 8.69 -21.35
CA TYR A 139 1.44 8.90 -21.69
C TYR A 139 1.09 8.31 -23.04
N LYS A 140 -0.11 7.72 -23.10
CA LYS A 140 -0.80 7.33 -24.33
C LYS A 140 -1.79 8.43 -24.69
N VAL A 141 -1.61 9.06 -25.83
CA VAL A 141 -2.46 10.13 -26.35
C VAL A 141 -3.34 9.58 -27.47
N THR A 142 -4.64 9.55 -27.25
CA THR A 142 -5.62 9.06 -28.24
C THR A 142 -6.24 10.22 -28.99
N LEU A 143 -6.21 10.17 -30.32
CA LEU A 143 -6.84 11.14 -31.21
C LEU A 143 -7.97 10.49 -32.00
N ASP A 144 -9.09 11.20 -32.13
CA ASP A 144 -10.19 10.88 -33.04
C ASP A 144 -10.49 12.12 -33.90
N GLY A 145 -10.32 11.97 -35.20
CA GLY A 145 -10.33 13.11 -36.11
C GLY A 145 -9.26 14.13 -35.76
N LEU A 146 -9.65 15.35 -35.50
CA LEU A 146 -8.75 16.45 -35.15
C LEU A 146 -8.53 16.62 -33.64
N ASN A 147 -9.25 15.85 -32.82
CA ASN A 147 -9.29 16.09 -31.39
C ASN A 147 -8.49 15.04 -30.60
N VAL A 148 -7.79 15.48 -29.57
CA VAL A 148 -7.28 14.61 -28.50
C VAL A 148 -8.46 14.23 -27.61
N THR A 149 -8.74 12.93 -27.51
CA THR A 149 -9.88 12.39 -26.74
C THR A 149 -9.46 11.86 -25.37
N SER A 150 -8.21 11.39 -25.21
CA SER A 150 -7.66 11.00 -23.92
C SER A 150 -6.14 11.15 -23.84
N VAL A 151 -5.65 11.36 -22.62
CA VAL A 151 -4.22 11.33 -22.24
C VAL A 151 -4.09 10.39 -21.06
N ASP A 152 -3.74 9.14 -21.31
CA ASP A 152 -3.75 8.08 -20.32
C ASP A 152 -2.33 7.85 -19.78
N LYS A 153 -2.19 7.83 -18.45
CA LYS A 153 -0.91 7.59 -17.78
C LYS A 153 -0.46 6.13 -17.95
N MET A 154 0.82 5.91 -18.28
CA MET A 154 1.42 4.59 -18.52
C MET A 154 2.49 4.20 -17.50
N PHE A 155 2.87 5.06 -16.58
CA PHE A 155 3.90 4.80 -15.59
C PHE A 155 3.33 4.56 -14.20
N THR A 156 4.12 3.92 -13.35
CA THR A 156 3.83 3.74 -11.93
C THR A 156 4.54 4.82 -11.11
N VAL A 157 3.83 5.37 -10.12
CA VAL A 157 4.43 6.21 -9.08
C VAL A 157 4.74 5.32 -7.89
N ILE A 158 6.02 5.21 -7.52
CA ILE A 158 6.40 4.40 -6.37
C ILE A 158 6.07 5.11 -5.04
N PRO A 159 5.61 4.36 -4.03
CA PRO A 159 5.34 4.93 -2.72
C PRO A 159 6.63 5.39 -2.04
N THR A 160 6.53 6.37 -1.17
CA THR A 160 7.63 6.74 -0.26
C THR A 160 7.87 5.64 0.78
N LEU A 161 9.06 5.59 1.39
CA LEU A 161 9.36 4.62 2.46
C LEU A 161 8.36 4.68 3.62
N PRO A 162 7.90 5.86 4.11
CA PRO A 162 6.85 5.92 5.12
C PRO A 162 5.52 5.31 4.66
N GLU A 163 5.10 5.54 3.41
CA GLU A 163 3.89 4.95 2.84
C GLU A 163 4.01 3.45 2.69
N LEU A 164 5.15 2.96 2.19
CA LEU A 164 5.43 1.53 2.11
C LEU A 164 5.37 0.89 3.49
N SER A 165 6.04 1.48 4.48
CA SER A 165 6.00 1.04 5.88
C SER A 165 4.57 1.05 6.46
N SER A 166 3.75 2.05 6.10
CA SER A 166 2.36 2.13 6.56
C SER A 166 1.46 1.06 5.95
N ASN A 167 1.82 0.55 4.76
CA ASN A 167 1.06 -0.48 4.05
C ASN A 167 1.47 -1.91 4.41
N LEU A 168 2.55 -2.09 5.17
CA LEU A 168 2.95 -3.42 5.65
C LEU A 168 1.95 -3.98 6.66
N VAL A 169 1.81 -5.29 6.65
CA VAL A 169 1.05 -6.01 7.69
C VAL A 169 1.70 -5.78 9.05
N LYS A 170 0.91 -5.31 10.00
CA LYS A 170 1.34 -5.06 11.39
C LYS A 170 0.49 -5.87 12.35
N THR A 171 1.09 -6.35 13.42
CA THR A 171 0.42 -7.24 14.37
C THR A 171 0.57 -6.74 15.79
N ALA A 172 -0.50 -6.85 16.57
CA ALA A 172 -0.48 -6.75 18.02
C ALA A 172 -1.04 -8.04 18.63
N VAL A 173 -0.41 -8.51 19.70
CA VAL A 173 -0.78 -9.74 20.41
C VAL A 173 -0.91 -9.44 21.89
N TYR A 174 -2.08 -9.72 22.41
CA TYR A 174 -2.40 -9.61 23.83
C TYR A 174 -2.82 -10.98 24.37
N MET A 175 -2.49 -11.23 25.62
CA MET A 175 -2.88 -12.46 26.33
C MET A 175 -3.56 -12.13 27.65
N ASN A 176 -4.28 -13.08 28.19
CA ASN A 176 -4.78 -12.98 29.54
C ASN A 176 -3.63 -13.17 30.57
N ASN A 177 -3.82 -12.57 31.73
CA ASN A 177 -2.83 -12.63 32.83
C ASN A 177 -3.22 -13.68 33.88
N GLY A 178 -3.58 -14.87 33.43
CA GLY A 178 -4.01 -15.96 34.31
C GLY A 178 -5.44 -16.42 34.05
N ALA A 179 -5.93 -17.32 34.87
CA ALA A 179 -7.31 -17.79 34.79
C ALA A 179 -8.30 -16.73 35.34
N TYR A 180 -9.46 -16.63 34.70
CA TYR A 180 -10.54 -15.77 35.15
C TYR A 180 -11.92 -16.39 34.89
N ASN A 181 -12.95 -15.85 35.50
CA ASN A 181 -14.29 -16.39 35.45
C ASN A 181 -15.20 -15.57 34.54
N ILE A 182 -16.05 -16.24 33.77
CA ILE A 182 -17.15 -15.63 33.03
C ILE A 182 -18.47 -16.12 33.62
N ALA A 183 -19.26 -15.18 34.13
CA ALA A 183 -20.58 -15.50 34.68
C ALA A 183 -21.56 -15.87 33.55
N PRO A 184 -22.56 -16.71 33.82
CA PRO A 184 -23.62 -16.98 32.87
C PRO A 184 -24.51 -15.74 32.71
N SER A 185 -24.91 -15.46 31.47
CA SER A 185 -25.84 -14.39 31.16
C SER A 185 -26.63 -14.76 29.89
N ASN A 186 -27.87 -14.32 29.83
CA ASN A 186 -28.71 -14.47 28.64
C ASN A 186 -28.75 -13.22 27.76
N SER A 187 -28.21 -12.11 28.22
CA SER A 187 -28.30 -10.81 27.53
C SER A 187 -27.06 -9.93 27.66
N GLU A 188 -26.25 -10.11 28.70
CA GLU A 188 -25.13 -9.21 28.97
C GLU A 188 -23.80 -9.80 28.54
N PHE A 189 -23.10 -9.08 27.65
CA PHE A 189 -21.75 -9.41 27.21
C PHE A 189 -20.74 -8.92 28.22
N GLN A 190 -19.84 -9.80 28.64
CA GLN A 190 -18.79 -9.52 29.60
C GLN A 190 -17.46 -9.24 28.93
N GLY A 191 -16.61 -8.45 29.57
CA GLY A 191 -15.24 -8.24 29.14
C GLY A 191 -14.43 -9.53 29.23
N THR A 192 -13.36 -9.58 28.45
CA THR A 192 -12.39 -10.67 28.46
C THR A 192 -11.04 -10.11 28.90
N ASP A 193 -10.30 -10.86 29.73
CA ASP A 193 -8.97 -10.42 30.14
C ASP A 193 -7.95 -10.60 29.02
N PHE A 194 -7.47 -9.51 28.45
CA PHE A 194 -6.35 -9.43 27.50
C PHE A 194 -5.37 -8.36 27.97
N SER A 195 -5.00 -8.40 29.25
CA SER A 195 -4.22 -7.36 29.90
C SER A 195 -2.73 -7.43 29.59
N LYS A 196 -2.21 -8.62 29.27
CA LYS A 196 -0.79 -8.84 29.03
C LYS A 196 -0.41 -8.61 27.56
N LYS A 197 0.25 -7.49 27.28
CA LYS A 197 0.81 -7.21 25.97
C LYS A 197 2.03 -8.08 25.68
N ILE A 198 2.03 -8.82 24.58
CA ILE A 198 3.15 -9.66 24.12
C ILE A 198 3.90 -8.94 23.00
N LEU A 199 3.16 -8.37 22.05
CA LEU A 199 3.69 -7.66 20.90
C LEU A 199 2.73 -6.54 20.53
N ASP A 200 3.25 -5.41 20.08
CA ASP A 200 2.43 -4.37 19.47
C ASP A 200 3.26 -3.55 18.48
N ASN A 201 3.23 -3.94 17.20
CA ASN A 201 3.83 -3.22 16.08
C ASN A 201 2.82 -2.29 15.39
N ILE A 202 1.54 -2.31 15.81
CA ILE A 202 0.49 -1.41 15.33
C ILE A 202 0.59 -0.06 16.03
N GLY A 203 0.95 -0.06 17.34
CA GLY A 203 0.93 1.11 18.20
C GLY A 203 -0.45 1.41 18.78
N LEU A 204 -1.17 0.38 19.21
CA LEU A 204 -2.49 0.51 19.83
C LEU A 204 -2.40 1.23 21.18
N VAL A 205 -3.35 2.13 21.45
CA VAL A 205 -3.54 2.64 22.81
C VAL A 205 -4.51 1.70 23.53
N HIS A 206 -3.97 0.95 24.50
CA HIS A 206 -4.72 -0.02 25.27
C HIS A 206 -5.18 0.58 26.60
N ASN A 207 -6.48 0.60 26.84
CA ASN A 207 -7.10 1.04 28.08
C ASN A 207 -7.85 -0.14 28.72
N TYR A 208 -7.72 -0.29 30.02
CA TYR A 208 -8.38 -1.32 30.82
C TYR A 208 -9.29 -0.70 31.87
N ASP A 209 -10.56 -1.08 31.83
CA ASP A 209 -11.54 -0.81 32.87
C ASP A 209 -11.63 -2.00 33.83
N ALA A 210 -11.00 -1.89 35.01
CA ALA A 210 -10.93 -2.96 35.99
C ALA A 210 -12.30 -3.26 36.63
N THR A 211 -13.22 -2.32 36.65
CA THR A 211 -14.55 -2.48 37.24
C THR A 211 -15.44 -3.40 36.41
N ASN A 212 -15.31 -3.29 35.05
CA ASN A 212 -16.13 -4.03 34.12
C ASN A 212 -15.34 -5.08 33.34
N TYR A 213 -14.06 -5.29 33.65
CA TYR A 213 -13.13 -6.17 32.91
C TYR A 213 -13.13 -5.91 31.40
N LYS A 214 -13.22 -4.64 30.99
CA LYS A 214 -13.33 -4.26 29.59
C LYS A 214 -12.01 -3.69 29.08
N HIS A 215 -11.42 -4.37 28.11
CA HIS A 215 -10.26 -3.89 27.39
C HIS A 215 -10.70 -3.14 26.13
N THR A 216 -10.19 -1.95 25.96
CA THR A 216 -10.45 -1.10 24.79
C THR A 216 -9.13 -0.79 24.10
N PHE A 217 -9.07 -1.02 22.80
CA PHE A 217 -7.89 -0.77 21.98
C PHE A 217 -8.21 0.35 20.99
N THR A 218 -7.54 1.50 21.12
CA THR A 218 -7.69 2.60 20.16
C THR A 218 -6.71 2.41 19.00
N VAL A 219 -7.22 2.46 17.80
CA VAL A 219 -6.50 2.19 16.57
C VAL A 219 -5.80 3.46 16.08
N PRO A 220 -4.49 3.44 15.79
CA PRO A 220 -3.75 4.64 15.38
C PRO A 220 -3.83 4.97 13.89
N GLN A 221 -4.25 4.03 13.04
CA GLN A 221 -4.23 4.18 11.58
C GLN A 221 -5.46 3.52 10.95
N ASP A 222 -5.97 4.12 9.85
CA ASP A 222 -7.00 3.49 9.02
C ASP A 222 -6.50 2.17 8.43
N GLY A 223 -7.40 1.25 8.18
CA GLY A 223 -7.07 0.02 7.47
C GLY A 223 -8.06 -1.11 7.67
N ILE A 224 -7.78 -2.22 7.01
CA ILE A 224 -8.48 -3.49 7.21
C ILE A 224 -7.81 -4.22 8.36
N TYR A 225 -8.61 -4.57 9.37
CA TYR A 225 -8.14 -5.27 10.57
C TYR A 225 -8.76 -6.64 10.68
N LEU A 226 -7.91 -7.65 10.81
CA LEU A 226 -8.30 -9.00 11.21
C LEU A 226 -8.10 -9.11 12.73
N ILE A 227 -9.18 -9.37 13.45
CA ILE A 227 -9.18 -9.54 14.91
C ILE A 227 -9.51 -10.98 15.20
N HIS A 228 -8.53 -11.71 15.73
CA HIS A 228 -8.67 -13.11 16.09
C HIS A 228 -8.53 -13.28 17.60
N ALA A 229 -9.57 -13.79 18.24
CA ALA A 229 -9.58 -14.11 19.67
C ALA A 229 -9.65 -15.62 19.87
N TYR A 230 -8.66 -16.18 20.55
CA TYR A 230 -8.65 -17.54 21.04
C TYR A 230 -8.97 -17.56 22.54
N MET A 231 -10.01 -18.31 22.91
CA MET A 231 -10.45 -18.51 24.30
C MET A 231 -10.20 -19.97 24.69
N ASN A 232 -9.55 -20.21 25.82
CA ASN A 232 -9.29 -21.52 26.35
C ASN A 232 -10.04 -21.73 27.68
N PHE A 233 -10.72 -22.86 27.83
CA PHE A 233 -11.54 -23.15 28.98
C PHE A 233 -10.96 -24.28 29.81
N GLN A 234 -11.01 -24.13 31.16
CA GLN A 234 -10.57 -25.20 32.07
C GLN A 234 -11.53 -26.38 32.08
N GLN A 235 -11.02 -27.53 32.58
CA GLN A 235 -11.81 -28.71 32.91
C GLN A 235 -13.03 -28.37 33.77
N GLY A 236 -14.20 -28.89 33.42
CA GLY A 236 -15.38 -28.76 34.25
C GLY A 236 -16.60 -28.14 33.58
N VAL A 237 -16.52 -27.77 32.33
CA VAL A 237 -17.74 -27.49 31.55
C VAL A 237 -18.37 -28.84 31.20
N ALA A 238 -19.14 -29.39 32.14
CA ALA A 238 -19.75 -30.73 32.02
C ALA A 238 -20.83 -30.82 30.93
N LYS A 239 -21.18 -29.72 30.29
CA LYS A 239 -22.23 -29.62 29.28
C LYS A 239 -21.77 -28.77 28.10
N GLN A 240 -22.30 -29.08 26.93
CA GLN A 240 -22.19 -28.24 25.76
C GLN A 240 -22.83 -26.86 26.03
N LEU A 241 -22.09 -25.80 25.81
CA LEU A 241 -22.57 -24.43 25.99
C LEU A 241 -22.46 -23.63 24.70
N SER A 242 -23.33 -22.65 24.54
CA SER A 242 -23.20 -21.66 23.48
C SER A 242 -22.37 -20.48 23.99
N LEU A 243 -21.27 -20.22 23.30
CA LEU A 243 -20.46 -19.03 23.52
C LEU A 243 -20.68 -18.06 22.36
N TYR A 244 -21.04 -16.86 22.71
CA TYR A 244 -21.22 -15.77 21.75
C TYR A 244 -20.10 -14.76 21.97
N ALA A 245 -19.47 -14.33 20.89
CA ALA A 245 -18.50 -13.25 20.91
C ALA A 245 -18.93 -12.13 19.99
N LYS A 246 -18.68 -10.89 20.38
CA LYS A 246 -18.91 -9.73 19.53
C LYS A 246 -17.72 -8.81 19.50
N LEU A 247 -17.53 -8.19 18.35
CA LEU A 247 -16.64 -7.06 18.15
C LEU A 247 -17.46 -5.77 18.23
N GLU A 248 -17.03 -4.84 19.05
CA GLU A 248 -17.60 -3.50 19.15
C GLU A 248 -16.60 -2.47 18.64
N ARG A 249 -17.11 -1.49 17.88
CA ARG A 249 -16.38 -0.28 17.48
C ARG A 249 -17.11 0.93 18.03
N ASN A 250 -16.41 1.75 18.83
CA ASN A 250 -16.99 2.91 19.49
C ASN A 250 -18.29 2.61 20.29
N ASN A 251 -18.30 1.45 20.99
CA ASN A 251 -19.44 0.90 21.73
C ASN A 251 -20.63 0.44 20.88
N VAL A 252 -20.48 0.36 19.57
CA VAL A 252 -21.50 -0.17 18.66
C VAL A 252 -21.05 -1.55 18.18
N GLU A 253 -21.95 -2.54 18.28
CA GLU A 253 -21.69 -3.88 17.75
C GLU A 253 -21.48 -3.85 16.23
N GLN A 254 -20.35 -4.38 15.78
CA GLN A 254 -20.02 -4.49 14.35
C GLN A 254 -20.32 -5.88 13.80
N SER A 255 -20.01 -6.90 14.60
CA SER A 255 -20.19 -8.29 14.22
C SER A 255 -20.29 -9.18 15.45
N ARG A 256 -21.00 -10.30 15.29
CA ARG A 256 -21.20 -11.31 16.33
C ARG A 256 -20.95 -12.69 15.75
N GLN A 257 -20.35 -13.56 16.53
CA GLN A 257 -20.17 -14.98 16.23
C GLN A 257 -20.64 -15.82 17.39
N SER A 258 -21.12 -17.03 17.11
CA SER A 258 -21.46 -18.02 18.11
C SER A 258 -20.71 -19.33 17.86
N LYS A 259 -20.31 -19.97 18.93
CA LYS A 259 -19.66 -21.29 18.93
C LYS A 259 -20.31 -22.18 19.95
N LEU A 260 -20.53 -23.44 19.56
CA LEU A 260 -20.92 -24.48 20.48
C LEU A 260 -19.65 -25.14 21.02
N ILE A 261 -19.47 -25.10 22.34
CA ILE A 261 -18.24 -25.54 22.98
C ILE A 261 -18.56 -26.75 23.86
N GLY A 262 -17.81 -27.84 23.63
CA GLY A 262 -17.83 -29.02 24.50
C GLY A 262 -16.83 -28.90 25.66
N PRO A 263 -16.79 -29.90 26.54
CA PRO A 263 -15.81 -29.98 27.62
C PRO A 263 -14.39 -29.99 27.05
N TYR A 264 -13.46 -29.27 27.65
CA TYR A 264 -12.02 -29.20 27.33
C TYR A 264 -11.65 -28.53 26.00
N ASN A 265 -12.52 -27.74 25.40
CA ASN A 265 -12.25 -27.13 24.11
C ASN A 265 -12.01 -25.63 24.21
N GLY A 266 -11.11 -25.13 23.37
CA GLY A 266 -10.97 -23.71 23.06
C GLY A 266 -12.00 -23.25 22.03
N ALA A 267 -12.15 -21.94 21.90
CA ALA A 267 -12.95 -21.30 20.87
C ALA A 267 -12.16 -20.23 20.18
N ASP A 268 -12.21 -20.24 18.85
CA ASP A 268 -11.66 -19.21 17.99
C ASP A 268 -12.77 -18.33 17.44
N PHE A 269 -12.55 -17.02 17.50
CA PHE A 269 -13.42 -16.00 16.91
C PHE A 269 -12.59 -15.12 16.00
N MET A 270 -13.09 -14.86 14.80
CA MET A 270 -12.37 -14.13 13.80
C MET A 270 -13.26 -13.07 13.16
N PHE A 271 -12.84 -11.80 13.20
CA PHE A 271 -13.58 -10.66 12.67
C PHE A 271 -12.70 -9.89 11.71
N LEU A 272 -13.23 -9.56 10.55
CA LEU A 272 -12.58 -8.73 9.54
C LEU A 272 -13.38 -7.45 9.36
N ASN A 273 -12.78 -6.31 9.65
CA ASN A 273 -13.45 -5.02 9.60
C ASN A 273 -12.53 -3.92 9.06
N GLU A 274 -13.11 -2.99 8.32
CA GLU A 274 -12.47 -1.70 8.04
C GLU A 274 -12.62 -0.79 9.27
N ILE A 275 -11.51 -0.27 9.79
CA ILE A 275 -11.46 0.51 11.02
C ILE A 275 -10.63 1.78 10.76
N ASN A 276 -11.12 2.92 11.26
CA ASN A 276 -10.48 4.21 11.07
C ASN A 276 -9.60 4.58 12.27
N ALA A 277 -8.59 5.42 12.04
CA ALA A 277 -7.76 5.96 13.10
C ALA A 277 -8.61 6.66 14.17
N GLY A 278 -8.30 6.39 15.43
CA GLY A 278 -9.05 6.89 16.59
C GLY A 278 -10.25 6.03 17.01
N ASP A 279 -10.69 5.08 16.18
CA ASP A 279 -11.73 4.14 16.57
C ASP A 279 -11.26 3.26 17.74
N LYS A 280 -12.21 2.96 18.63
CA LYS A 280 -12.00 2.11 19.81
C LYS A 280 -12.64 0.76 19.57
N ILE A 281 -11.83 -0.30 19.53
CA ILE A 281 -12.30 -1.67 19.36
C ILE A 281 -12.33 -2.40 20.71
N ARG A 282 -13.30 -3.28 20.87
CA ARG A 282 -13.49 -4.11 22.06
C ARG A 282 -13.98 -5.49 21.67
N PHE A 283 -13.43 -6.51 22.30
CA PHE A 283 -13.90 -7.89 22.20
C PHE A 283 -14.59 -8.29 23.52
N THR A 284 -15.80 -8.81 23.43
CA THR A 284 -16.60 -9.22 24.58
C THR A 284 -17.28 -10.55 24.32
N VAL A 285 -17.58 -11.30 25.37
CA VAL A 285 -18.21 -12.62 25.30
C VAL A 285 -19.43 -12.74 26.20
N LEU A 286 -20.33 -13.63 25.81
CA LEU A 286 -21.49 -14.04 26.58
C LEU A 286 -21.57 -15.56 26.56
N GLN A 287 -21.85 -16.18 27.71
CA GLN A 287 -22.07 -17.61 27.82
C GLN A 287 -23.41 -17.91 28.54
N ASN A 288 -24.09 -18.96 28.14
CA ASN A 288 -25.43 -19.34 28.63
C ASN A 288 -25.48 -20.72 29.29
N SER A 289 -24.39 -21.19 29.86
CA SER A 289 -24.33 -22.52 30.51
C SER A 289 -25.16 -22.64 31.81
N GLY A 290 -25.63 -21.51 32.35
CA GLY A 290 -26.30 -21.48 33.66
C GLY A 290 -25.34 -21.55 34.85
N SER A 291 -24.03 -21.67 34.61
CA SER A 291 -22.99 -21.73 35.63
C SER A 291 -21.81 -20.85 35.28
N VAL A 292 -21.03 -20.43 36.27
CA VAL A 292 -19.76 -19.75 36.03
C VAL A 292 -18.81 -20.71 35.30
N ILE A 293 -18.20 -20.25 34.24
CA ILE A 293 -17.13 -20.98 33.55
C ILE A 293 -15.79 -20.31 33.78
N GLN A 294 -14.75 -21.11 33.98
CA GLN A 294 -13.39 -20.62 34.16
C GLN A 294 -12.66 -20.66 32.83
N VAL A 295 -12.11 -19.52 32.45
CA VAL A 295 -11.20 -19.37 31.33
C VAL A 295 -9.79 -19.67 31.81
N SER A 296 -9.07 -20.53 31.11
CA SER A 296 -7.67 -20.87 31.41
C SER A 296 -6.70 -19.75 31.02
N GLY A 297 -5.47 -19.85 31.51
CA GLY A 297 -4.36 -19.11 30.90
C GLY A 297 -4.14 -19.49 29.44
N GLY A 298 -3.48 -18.60 28.70
CA GLY A 298 -3.12 -18.84 27.29
C GLY A 298 -4.14 -18.37 26.24
N CYS A 299 -5.23 -17.69 26.67
CA CYS A 299 -6.08 -16.99 25.73
C CYS A 299 -5.30 -15.87 25.02
N ARG A 300 -5.63 -15.63 23.75
CA ARG A 300 -4.92 -14.65 22.89
C ARG A 300 -5.91 -13.79 22.13
N LEU A 301 -5.59 -12.52 22.04
CA LEU A 301 -6.19 -11.57 21.12
C LEU A 301 -5.11 -11.11 20.16
N ASN A 302 -5.23 -11.50 18.91
CA ASN A 302 -4.37 -11.05 17.83
C ASN A 302 -5.11 -9.98 17.05
N ILE A 303 -4.51 -8.82 16.90
CA ILE A 303 -5.03 -7.72 16.08
C ILE A 303 -4.03 -7.53 14.94
N ILE A 304 -4.46 -7.74 13.72
CA ILE A 304 -3.61 -7.73 12.53
C ILE A 304 -4.15 -6.65 11.60
N ARG A 305 -3.35 -5.61 11.35
CA ARG A 305 -3.63 -4.62 10.31
C ARG A 305 -3.05 -5.13 9.00
N MET A 306 -3.91 -5.32 8.00
CA MET A 306 -3.56 -5.91 6.70
C MET A 306 -3.21 -4.88 5.63
N GLY A 307 -3.12 -3.59 6.01
CA GLY A 307 -2.92 -2.50 5.08
C GLY A 307 -4.19 -1.66 4.90
N LYS A 308 -4.19 -0.83 3.87
CA LYS A 308 -5.33 0.04 3.50
C LYS A 308 -5.96 -0.46 2.21
#